data_f4370d042ca80cfbfc1d1194aeaf7d41
#
_entry.id   f4370d042ca80cfbfc1d1194aeaf7d41
#
_cell.length_a   1.000
_cell.length_b   1.000
_cell.length_c   1.000
_cell.angle_alpha   90.00
_cell.angle_beta   90.00
_cell.angle_gamma   90.00
#
_symmetry.space_group_name_H-M   'P 1'
#
loop_
_entity.id
_entity.type
_entity.pdbx_description
1 polymer ?
#
loop_
_entity_poly.entity_id
_entity_poly.type
_entity_poly.pdbx_seq_one_letter_code
_entity_poly.pdbx_strand_id
1 'polypeptide(L)'
;KTWEKQVKVGLGTDIGAGTSFNQLQTLNEAYKVQQLQGDKLSAFESLYHATLGGAKALSLDDKLGNFNLGKEADFVVLDLKATALQALRQQRAKGIEDALFALMTMGDDRNIHATYIFGQKAYVQN
;
A
#
# COMPACT_ATOMS: atom_id res chain seq x y z
N LYS A 1 -9.62 7.56 20.90
CA LYS A 1 -8.68 8.50 20.19
C LYS A 1 -7.35 8.75 20.92
N THR A 2 -7.21 8.45 22.19
CA THR A 2 -5.95 8.59 22.95
C THR A 2 -5.03 7.37 22.84
N TRP A 3 -5.57 6.19 22.66
CA TRP A 3 -4.78 4.96 22.47
C TRP A 3 -4.16 4.85 21.06
N GLU A 4 -4.78 5.43 20.02
CA GLU A 4 -4.25 5.49 18.64
C GLU A 4 -2.87 6.15 18.54
N LYS A 5 -2.55 7.04 19.48
CA LYS A 5 -1.22 7.68 19.56
C LYS A 5 -0.16 6.81 20.23
N GLN A 6 -0.56 5.73 20.90
CA GLN A 6 0.34 4.85 21.66
C GLN A 6 0.57 3.50 20.97
N VAL A 7 -0.34 3.09 20.07
CA VAL A 7 -0.23 1.82 19.35
C VAL A 7 0.25 2.08 17.92
N LYS A 8 1.37 1.49 17.57
CA LYS A 8 1.86 1.48 16.18
C LYS A 8 1.12 0.40 15.41
N VAL A 9 0.53 0.76 14.29
CA VAL A 9 -0.27 -0.14 13.45
C VAL A 9 0.33 -0.24 12.07
N GLY A 10 0.48 -1.46 11.57
CA GLY A 10 0.79 -1.78 10.18
C GLY A 10 -0.33 -2.63 9.57
N LEU A 11 -0.43 -2.62 8.25
CA LEU A 11 -1.34 -3.46 7.48
C LEU A 11 -0.58 -4.60 6.83
N GLY A 12 -1.09 -5.81 6.97
CA GLY A 12 -0.59 -7.03 6.33
C GLY A 12 -1.73 -7.90 5.82
N THR A 13 -1.45 -8.78 4.87
CA THR A 13 -2.46 -9.62 4.23
C THR A 13 -2.98 -10.74 5.13
N ASP A 14 -2.20 -11.11 6.15
CA ASP A 14 -2.52 -12.22 7.09
C ASP A 14 -3.01 -13.48 6.36
N ILE A 15 -2.29 -13.88 5.30
CA ILE A 15 -2.73 -15.01 4.47
C ILE A 15 -2.83 -16.30 5.28
N GLY A 16 -4.01 -16.91 5.19
CA GLY A 16 -4.39 -18.05 6.04
C GLY A 16 -5.66 -17.74 6.82
N ALA A 17 -5.76 -16.55 7.42
CA ALA A 17 -7.00 -15.93 7.89
C ALA A 17 -7.49 -14.84 6.92
N GLY A 18 -6.56 -14.10 6.29
CA GLY A 18 -6.85 -13.18 5.22
C GLY A 18 -7.18 -13.88 3.89
N THR A 19 -7.89 -13.17 3.00
CA THR A 19 -8.46 -13.72 1.76
C THR A 19 -7.60 -13.52 0.52
N SER A 20 -6.48 -12.81 0.62
CA SER A 20 -5.63 -12.48 -0.52
C SER A 20 -4.17 -12.28 -0.13
N PHE A 21 -3.24 -12.67 -1.03
CA PHE A 21 -1.83 -12.29 -0.94
C PHE A 21 -1.57 -10.83 -1.33
N ASN A 22 -2.57 -10.16 -1.93
CA ASN A 22 -2.39 -8.84 -2.50
C ASN A 22 -2.59 -7.75 -1.45
N GLN A 23 -1.53 -6.99 -1.15
CA GLN A 23 -1.57 -5.87 -0.21
C GLN A 23 -2.53 -4.75 -0.66
N LEU A 24 -2.71 -4.51 -1.96
CA LEU A 24 -3.68 -3.51 -2.44
C LEU A 24 -5.11 -3.88 -2.05
N GLN A 25 -5.45 -5.17 -2.09
CA GLN A 25 -6.75 -5.64 -1.60
C GLN A 25 -6.90 -5.44 -0.09
N THR A 26 -5.84 -5.66 0.69
CA THR A 26 -5.84 -5.36 2.13
C THR A 26 -6.10 -3.88 2.40
N LEU A 27 -5.53 -2.97 1.61
CA LEU A 27 -5.79 -1.53 1.71
C LEU A 27 -7.27 -1.21 1.40
N ASN A 28 -7.84 -1.84 0.38
CA ASN A 28 -9.26 -1.69 0.05
C ASN A 28 -10.17 -2.14 1.21
N GLU A 29 -9.90 -3.30 1.80
CA GLU A 29 -10.67 -3.78 2.95
C GLU A 29 -10.51 -2.86 4.17
N ALA A 30 -9.30 -2.38 4.46
CA ALA A 30 -9.06 -1.42 5.53
C ALA A 30 -9.88 -0.13 5.33
N TYR A 31 -9.95 0.39 4.11
CA TYR A 31 -10.78 1.54 3.76
C TYR A 31 -12.27 1.27 4.04
N LYS A 32 -12.80 0.13 3.59
CA LYS A 32 -14.21 -0.25 3.82
C LYS A 32 -14.53 -0.38 5.31
N VAL A 33 -13.65 -1.03 6.08
CA VAL A 33 -13.83 -1.20 7.53
C VAL A 33 -13.85 0.17 8.23
N GLN A 34 -12.95 1.09 7.88
CA GLN A 34 -12.95 2.44 8.44
C GLN A 34 -14.24 3.21 8.10
N GLN A 35 -14.73 3.10 6.86
CA GLN A 35 -16.02 3.70 6.47
C GLN A 35 -17.18 3.17 7.32
N LEU A 36 -17.21 1.86 7.63
CA LEU A 36 -18.23 1.27 8.52
C LEU A 36 -18.13 1.80 9.95
N GLN A 37 -16.95 2.22 10.39
CA GLN A 37 -16.72 2.83 11.72
C GLN A 37 -17.03 4.34 11.74
N GLY A 38 -17.40 4.93 10.61
CA GLY A 38 -17.64 6.36 10.47
C GLY A 38 -16.38 7.21 10.28
N ASP A 39 -15.23 6.58 10.12
CA ASP A 39 -13.95 7.23 9.85
C ASP A 39 -13.58 7.15 8.35
N LYS A 40 -12.64 8.01 7.93
CA LYS A 40 -12.11 7.99 6.57
C LYS A 40 -10.62 7.65 6.60
N LEU A 41 -10.23 6.70 5.78
CA LEU A 41 -8.84 6.34 5.55
C LEU A 41 -8.43 6.87 4.18
N SER A 42 -7.54 7.87 4.11
CA SER A 42 -7.03 8.40 2.87
C SER A 42 -6.09 7.40 2.17
N ALA A 43 -5.84 7.61 0.88
CA ALA A 43 -4.90 6.77 0.13
C ALA A 43 -3.48 6.87 0.71
N PHE A 44 -3.05 8.05 1.14
CA PHE A 44 -1.74 8.24 1.76
C PHE A 44 -1.63 7.54 3.12
N GLU A 45 -2.64 7.64 3.97
CA GLU A 45 -2.66 6.93 5.26
C GLU A 45 -2.63 5.41 5.06
N SER A 46 -3.41 4.90 4.10
CA SER A 46 -3.42 3.48 3.75
C SER A 46 -2.02 3.00 3.35
N LEU A 47 -1.38 3.69 2.41
CA LEU A 47 -0.02 3.38 1.96
C LEU A 47 1.02 3.55 3.08
N TYR A 48 0.86 4.55 3.94
CA TYR A 48 1.72 4.71 5.11
C TYR A 48 1.66 3.47 6.01
N HIS A 49 0.47 2.97 6.32
CA HIS A 49 0.30 1.77 7.15
C HIS A 49 0.85 0.50 6.49
N ALA A 50 0.85 0.43 5.17
CA ALA A 50 1.44 -0.69 4.42
C ALA A 50 2.97 -0.58 4.22
N THR A 51 3.58 0.56 4.56
CA THR A 51 5.01 0.83 4.34
C THR A 51 5.69 1.28 5.64
N LEU A 52 5.93 2.58 5.82
CA LEU A 52 6.63 3.11 6.98
C LEU A 52 5.90 2.86 8.31
N GLY A 53 4.57 2.89 8.32
CA GLY A 53 3.76 2.56 9.50
C GLY A 53 3.95 1.11 9.92
N GLY A 54 3.97 0.18 8.95
CA GLY A 54 4.30 -1.22 9.17
C GLY A 54 5.72 -1.42 9.69
N ALA A 55 6.70 -0.76 9.07
CA ALA A 55 8.09 -0.79 9.53
C ALA A 55 8.22 -0.29 10.98
N LYS A 56 7.54 0.81 11.33
CA LYS A 56 7.50 1.32 12.72
C LYS A 56 6.83 0.36 13.69
N ALA A 57 5.78 -0.33 13.29
CA ALA A 57 5.10 -1.32 14.13
C ALA A 57 6.02 -2.50 14.46
N LEU A 58 6.91 -2.85 13.53
CA LEU A 58 7.91 -3.91 13.68
C LEU A 58 9.26 -3.43 14.25
N SER A 59 9.41 -2.13 14.53
CA SER A 59 10.68 -1.50 14.95
C SER A 59 11.82 -1.70 13.94
N LEU A 60 11.49 -1.59 12.65
CA LEU A 60 12.41 -1.70 11.49
C LEU A 60 12.50 -0.39 10.70
N ASP A 61 11.96 0.70 11.22
CA ASP A 61 11.87 1.97 10.53
C ASP A 61 13.22 2.73 10.43
N ASP A 62 14.24 2.27 11.12
CA ASP A 62 15.62 2.67 10.91
C ASP A 62 16.24 2.06 9.64
N LYS A 63 15.73 0.90 9.19
CA LYS A 63 16.28 0.12 8.06
C LYS A 63 15.46 0.23 6.78
N LEU A 64 14.14 0.27 6.87
CA LEU A 64 13.24 0.18 5.72
C LEU A 64 11.96 1.03 5.88
N GLY A 65 11.07 0.96 4.91
CA GLY A 65 9.75 1.58 4.95
C GLY A 65 9.64 2.93 4.23
N ASN A 66 10.76 3.54 3.83
CA ASN A 66 10.82 4.74 2.98
C ASN A 66 12.20 4.87 2.30
N PHE A 67 12.36 5.91 1.46
CA PHE A 67 13.59 6.18 0.70
C PHE A 67 14.59 7.12 1.41
N ASN A 68 14.62 7.18 2.72
CA ASN A 68 15.63 7.97 3.42
C ASN A 68 17.04 7.38 3.19
N LEU A 69 18.04 8.26 3.13
CA LEU A 69 19.44 7.85 2.94
C LEU A 69 19.88 6.89 4.05
N GLY A 70 20.59 5.84 3.66
CA GLY A 70 21.11 4.81 4.56
C GLY A 70 20.14 3.65 4.83
N LYS A 71 18.93 3.69 4.29
CA LYS A 71 17.98 2.57 4.37
C LYS A 71 18.17 1.57 3.24
N GLU A 72 17.67 0.38 3.47
CA GLU A 72 17.58 -0.67 2.47
C GLU A 72 16.64 -0.25 1.34
N ALA A 73 17.03 -0.51 0.10
CA ALA A 73 16.25 -0.16 -1.07
C ALA A 73 15.20 -1.26 -1.38
N ASP A 74 14.24 -1.40 -0.48
CA ASP A 74 13.09 -2.29 -0.60
C ASP A 74 11.90 -1.50 -1.12
N PHE A 75 11.46 -1.79 -2.34
CA PHE A 75 10.34 -1.07 -2.96
C PHE A 75 9.65 -1.88 -4.05
N VAL A 76 8.43 -1.47 -4.37
CA VAL A 76 7.66 -1.96 -5.50
C VAL A 76 7.47 -0.87 -6.55
N VAL A 77 7.46 -1.26 -7.81
CA VAL A 77 7.05 -0.43 -8.93
C VAL A 77 5.64 -0.83 -9.32
N LEU A 78 4.73 0.14 -9.30
CA LEU A 78 3.31 -0.09 -9.54
C LEU A 78 2.91 0.45 -10.93
N ASP A 79 2.20 -0.38 -11.70
CA ASP A 79 1.48 0.08 -12.89
C ASP A 79 0.07 0.54 -12.48
N LEU A 80 -0.20 1.83 -12.64
CA LEU A 80 -1.50 2.42 -12.32
C LEU A 80 -2.57 2.11 -13.39
N LYS A 81 -2.20 1.53 -14.53
CA LYS A 81 -3.05 1.33 -15.71
C LYS A 81 -3.05 -0.12 -16.20
N ALA A 82 -2.80 -1.07 -15.32
CA ALA A 82 -2.68 -2.50 -15.63
C ALA A 82 -3.92 -3.10 -16.34
N THR A 83 -5.08 -2.45 -16.23
CA THR A 83 -6.30 -2.84 -16.95
C THR A 83 -6.92 -1.66 -17.70
N ALA A 84 -7.73 -1.95 -18.73
CA ALA A 84 -8.44 -0.92 -19.49
C ALA A 84 -9.33 -0.05 -18.59
N LEU A 85 -9.99 -0.65 -17.60
CA LEU A 85 -10.84 0.08 -16.65
C LEU A 85 -9.99 1.03 -15.76
N GLN A 86 -8.86 0.55 -15.26
CA GLN A 86 -7.93 1.38 -14.48
C GLN A 86 -7.37 2.52 -15.34
N ALA A 87 -6.97 2.25 -16.59
CA ALA A 87 -6.49 3.27 -17.52
C ALA A 87 -7.55 4.36 -17.75
N LEU A 88 -8.81 3.98 -17.94
CA LEU A 88 -9.92 4.92 -18.08
C LEU A 88 -10.14 5.75 -16.81
N ARG A 89 -10.08 5.13 -15.64
CA ARG A 89 -10.22 5.82 -14.34
C ARG A 89 -9.07 6.81 -14.10
N GLN A 90 -7.84 6.42 -14.43
CA GLN A 90 -6.64 7.27 -14.25
C GLN A 90 -6.63 8.50 -15.15
N GLN A 91 -7.28 8.47 -16.32
CA GLN A 91 -7.44 9.67 -17.16
C GLN A 91 -8.21 10.80 -16.47
N ARG A 92 -9.02 10.47 -15.47
CA ARG A 92 -9.83 11.43 -14.70
C ARG A 92 -9.25 11.75 -13.34
N ALA A 93 -8.08 11.23 -12.99
CA ALA A 93 -7.43 11.50 -11.72
C ALA A 93 -7.00 12.98 -11.65
N LYS A 94 -7.38 13.64 -10.55
CA LYS A 94 -7.12 15.08 -10.33
C LYS A 94 -5.78 15.34 -9.64
N GLY A 95 -5.02 14.29 -9.36
CA GLY A 95 -3.72 14.36 -8.70
C GLY A 95 -3.29 12.99 -8.18
N ILE A 96 -2.14 12.97 -7.52
CA ILE A 96 -1.53 11.72 -7.06
C ILE A 96 -2.41 11.00 -6.03
N GLU A 97 -3.04 11.70 -5.12
CA GLU A 97 -3.90 11.08 -4.10
C GLU A 97 -5.11 10.37 -4.73
N ASP A 98 -5.75 11.01 -5.72
CA ASP A 98 -6.88 10.42 -6.45
C ASP A 98 -6.43 9.22 -7.30
N ALA A 99 -5.24 9.28 -7.90
CA ALA A 99 -4.65 8.16 -8.62
C ALA A 99 -4.34 6.98 -7.70
N LEU A 100 -3.78 7.24 -6.52
CA LEU A 100 -3.49 6.23 -5.50
C LEU A 100 -4.77 5.66 -4.88
N PHE A 101 -5.80 6.48 -4.69
CA PHE A 101 -7.11 6.02 -4.24
C PHE A 101 -7.74 5.06 -5.24
N ALA A 102 -7.66 5.37 -6.54
CA ALA A 102 -8.12 4.47 -7.60
C ALA A 102 -7.34 3.15 -7.59
N LEU A 103 -6.02 3.20 -7.40
CA LEU A 103 -5.19 2.01 -7.25
C LEU A 103 -5.59 1.19 -6.02
N MET A 104 -5.76 1.82 -4.87
CA MET A 104 -6.17 1.16 -3.62
C MET A 104 -7.52 0.44 -3.77
N THR A 105 -8.48 1.04 -4.51
CA THR A 105 -9.84 0.50 -4.63
C THR A 105 -10.02 -0.50 -5.76
N MET A 106 -9.21 -0.42 -6.80
CA MET A 106 -9.33 -1.22 -8.03
C MET A 106 -8.08 -2.05 -8.34
N GLY A 107 -7.03 -1.90 -7.53
CA GLY A 107 -5.74 -2.55 -7.77
C GLY A 107 -5.75 -4.02 -7.35
N ASP A 108 -4.95 -4.79 -8.08
CA ASP A 108 -4.69 -6.21 -7.81
C ASP A 108 -3.23 -6.57 -8.15
N ASP A 109 -2.90 -7.85 -8.24
CA ASP A 109 -1.55 -8.36 -8.54
C ASP A 109 -1.02 -7.88 -9.89
N ARG A 110 -1.87 -7.61 -10.87
CA ARG A 110 -1.49 -7.05 -12.18
C ARG A 110 -0.88 -5.65 -12.10
N ASN A 111 -1.10 -4.95 -10.99
CA ASN A 111 -0.51 -3.64 -10.75
C ASN A 111 0.94 -3.71 -10.22
N ILE A 112 1.44 -4.89 -9.82
CA ILE A 112 2.82 -5.06 -9.35
C ILE A 112 3.73 -5.28 -10.56
N HIS A 113 4.29 -4.20 -11.09
CA HIS A 113 5.18 -4.29 -12.24
C HIS A 113 6.55 -4.87 -11.86
N ALA A 114 7.14 -4.45 -10.74
CA ALA A 114 8.40 -5.01 -10.26
C ALA A 114 8.53 -4.87 -8.74
N THR A 115 9.30 -5.77 -8.13
CA THR A 115 9.67 -5.75 -6.72
C THR A 115 11.18 -5.78 -6.58
N TYR A 116 11.73 -4.91 -5.73
CA TYR A 116 13.14 -4.82 -5.41
C TYR A 116 13.36 -5.08 -3.92
N ILE A 117 14.39 -5.88 -3.61
CA ILE A 117 14.84 -6.20 -2.25
C ILE A 117 16.34 -5.90 -2.20
N PHE A 118 16.79 -5.07 -1.26
CA PHE A 118 18.18 -4.59 -1.18
C PHE A 118 18.67 -3.97 -2.51
N GLY A 119 17.80 -3.27 -3.22
CA GLY A 119 18.11 -2.70 -4.53
C GLY A 119 18.24 -3.70 -5.68
N GLN A 120 18.10 -5.00 -5.40
CA GLN A 120 18.13 -6.05 -6.41
C GLN A 120 16.71 -6.40 -6.87
N LYS A 121 16.54 -6.56 -8.18
CA LYS A 121 15.25 -6.94 -8.75
C LYS A 121 14.91 -8.39 -8.36
N ALA A 122 13.90 -8.54 -7.50
CA ALA A 122 13.41 -9.84 -7.03
C ALA A 122 12.28 -10.38 -7.90
N TYR A 123 11.50 -9.47 -8.52
CA TYR A 123 10.38 -9.84 -9.40
C TYR A 123 10.18 -8.78 -10.48
N VAL A 124 9.76 -9.21 -11.66
CA VAL A 124 9.23 -8.35 -12.72
C VAL A 124 8.09 -9.07 -13.43
N GLN A 125 7.04 -8.35 -13.70
CA GLN A 125 5.93 -8.83 -14.51
C GLN A 125 6.34 -8.89 -15.99
N ASN A 126 6.11 -10.04 -16.63
CA ASN A 126 6.37 -10.27 -18.07
C ASN A 126 5.28 -9.64 -18.94
#